data_f026173f5fc63432db8d46899dcf983f
#
_entry.id   f026173f5fc63432db8d46899dcf983f
#
_cell.length_a   1.000
_cell.length_b   1.000
_cell.length_c   1.000
_cell.angle_alpha   90.00
_cell.angle_beta   90.00
_cell.angle_gamma   90.00
#
_symmetry.space_group_name_H-M   'P 1'
#
loop_
_entity.id
_entity.type
_entity.pdbx_description
1 polymer ?
#
loop_
_entity_poly.entity_id
_entity_poly.type
_entity_poly.pdbx_seq_one_letter_code
_entity_poly.pdbx_strand_id
1 'polypeptide(L)' 'MEGARVTKQAKKTKPQYFEKELPFKINNTSPDKISESINKLEEQMYIYAKETEYEKAAFCRDQIKNLKWLLLNS' A
#
# COMPACT_ATOMS: atom_id res chain seq x y z
N MET A 1 25.15 -18.43 -3.99
CA MET A 1 24.82 -18.01 -4.03
C MET A 1 24.28 -17.28 -4.30
N GLU A 2 24.15 -16.91 -4.39
CA GLU A 2 23.70 -16.27 -4.56
C GLU A 2 22.80 -15.85 -4.71
N GLY A 3 22.63 -16.13 -4.94
CA GLY A 3 21.65 -15.77 -5.38
C GLY A 3 20.72 -15.14 -4.81
N ALA A 4 20.55 -15.46 -4.19
CA ALA A 4 19.55 -15.05 -3.65
C ALA A 4 19.47 -13.72 -3.52
N ARG A 5 20.23 -13.24 -3.55
CA ARG A 5 20.17 -12.16 -3.37
C ARG A 5 19.51 -11.36 -4.03
N VAL A 6 19.49 -11.59 -4.61
CA VAL A 6 18.95 -10.98 -5.50
C VAL A 6 17.66 -10.52 -5.35
N THR A 7 16.94 -11.28 -5.12
CA THR A 7 15.62 -11.05 -5.16
C THR A 7 15.16 -10.01 -4.33
N LYS A 8 15.72 -9.81 -3.31
CA LYS A 8 15.21 -8.98 -2.46
C LYS A 8 15.21 -7.66 -2.91
N GLN A 9 16.09 -7.29 -3.60
CA GLN A 9 16.11 -6.00 -3.98
C GLN A 9 15.01 -5.63 -4.82
N ALA A 10 14.61 -6.44 -5.60
CA ALA A 10 13.55 -6.11 -6.50
C ALA A 10 12.32 -5.73 -5.77
N LYS A 11 12.08 -6.37 -4.69
CA LYS A 11 10.88 -6.09 -4.00
C LYS A 11 10.80 -4.74 -3.44
N LYS A 12 11.88 -4.20 -3.08
CA LYS A 12 11.83 -2.93 -2.47
C LYS A 12 11.34 -1.85 -3.35
N THR A 13 11.55 -1.95 -4.62
CA THR A 13 11.10 -0.90 -5.48
C THR A 13 9.65 -1.03 -5.84
N LYS A 14 9.10 -2.20 -5.71
CA LYS A 14 7.73 -2.41 -6.13
C LYS A 14 6.69 -1.60 -5.40
N PRO A 15 6.78 -1.40 -4.11
CA PRO A 15 5.78 -0.59 -3.44
C PRO A 15 5.62 0.80 -4.03
N GLN A 16 6.72 1.42 -4.40
CA GLN A 16 6.63 2.73 -5.01
C GLN A 16 5.97 2.66 -6.37
N TYR A 17 6.25 1.62 -7.11
CA TYR A 17 5.68 1.43 -8.40
C TYR A 17 4.17 1.29 -8.29
N PHE A 18 3.71 0.50 -7.34
CA PHE A 18 2.28 0.31 -7.16
C PHE A 18 1.60 1.57 -6.70
N GLU A 19 2.27 2.37 -5.91
CA GLU A 19 1.70 3.62 -5.47
C GLU A 19 1.38 4.53 -6.64
N LYS A 20 2.21 4.53 -7.65
CA LYS A 20 1.98 5.34 -8.83
C LYS A 20 0.79 4.85 -9.62
N GLU A 21 0.43 3.60 -9.48
CA GLU A 21 -0.68 3.04 -10.21
C GLU A 21 -2.02 3.22 -9.51
N LEU A 22 -2.00 3.71 -8.28
CA LEU A 22 -3.24 3.93 -7.57
C LEU A 22 -4.01 5.07 -8.21
N PRO A 23 -5.34 4.99 -8.24
CA PRO A 23 -6.17 6.05 -8.81
C PRO A 23 -6.30 7.27 -7.91
N PHE A 24 -5.59 7.31 -6.81
CA PHE A 24 -5.62 8.43 -5.89
C PHE A 24 -4.30 8.52 -5.16
N LYS A 25 -4.05 9.64 -4.51
CA LYS A 25 -2.85 9.81 -3.74
C LYS A 25 -3.10 9.51 -2.29
N ILE A 26 -2.15 8.83 -1.66
CA ILE A 26 -2.22 8.55 -0.24
C ILE A 26 -1.83 9.83 0.48
N ASN A 27 -2.67 10.28 1.40
CA ASN A 27 -2.45 11.52 2.11
C ASN A 27 -2.37 11.25 3.60
N ASN A 28 -1.27 11.64 4.23
CA ASN A 28 -1.09 11.41 5.65
C ASN A 28 -0.76 12.70 6.39
N THR A 29 -1.25 13.84 5.91
CA THR A 29 -0.91 15.12 6.50
C THR A 29 -1.72 15.44 7.74
N SER A 30 -2.86 14.81 7.94
CA SER A 30 -3.67 15.05 9.12
C SER A 30 -4.48 13.80 9.41
N PRO A 31 -5.00 13.64 10.64
CA PRO A 31 -5.79 12.46 10.97
C PRO A 31 -7.00 12.27 10.05
N ASP A 32 -7.67 13.35 9.68
CA ASP A 32 -8.80 13.24 8.78
C ASP A 32 -8.38 12.71 7.43
N LYS A 33 -7.25 13.19 6.92
CA LYS A 33 -6.76 12.74 5.64
C LYS A 33 -6.28 11.31 5.70
N ILE A 34 -5.69 10.92 6.82
CA ILE A 34 -5.26 9.55 7.00
C ILE A 34 -6.46 8.62 6.96
N SER A 35 -7.55 8.97 7.66
CA SER A 35 -8.75 8.15 7.65
C SER A 35 -9.33 8.03 6.25
N GLU A 36 -9.37 9.12 5.52
CA GLU A 36 -9.85 9.09 4.16
C GLU A 36 -9.02 8.15 3.30
N SER A 37 -7.71 8.25 3.44
CA SER A 37 -6.83 7.40 2.66
C SER A 37 -7.02 5.92 2.99
N ILE A 38 -7.22 5.62 4.28
CA ILE A 38 -7.46 4.24 4.69
C ILE A 38 -8.71 3.71 4.02
N ASN A 39 -9.80 4.50 4.02
CA ASN A 39 -11.04 4.06 3.41
C ASN A 39 -10.86 3.81 1.92
N LYS A 40 -10.17 4.70 1.24
CA LYS A 40 -9.94 4.53 -0.18
C LYS A 40 -9.09 3.31 -0.48
N LEU A 41 -8.08 3.09 0.36
CA LEU A 41 -7.22 1.93 0.18
C LEU A 41 -7.97 0.63 0.42
N GLU A 42 -8.90 0.63 1.37
CA GLU A 42 -9.69 -0.57 1.61
C GLU A 42 -10.55 -0.91 0.40
N GLU A 43 -11.19 0.09 -0.19
CA GLU A 43 -11.97 -0.14 -1.37
C GLU A 43 -11.12 -0.63 -2.52
N GLN A 44 -9.97 0.00 -2.70
CA GLN A 44 -9.10 -0.38 -3.80
C GLN A 44 -8.54 -1.79 -3.58
N MET A 45 -8.28 -2.15 -2.33
CA MET A 45 -7.80 -3.47 -2.02
C MET A 45 -8.80 -4.54 -2.48
N TYR A 46 -10.08 -4.32 -2.22
CA TYR A 46 -11.10 -5.26 -2.65
C TYR A 46 -11.16 -5.35 -4.17
N ILE A 47 -11.05 -4.22 -4.85
CA ILE A 47 -11.07 -4.22 -6.30
C ILE A 47 -9.91 -5.03 -6.85
N TYR A 48 -8.71 -4.79 -6.33
CA TYR A 48 -7.55 -5.53 -6.79
C TYR A 48 -7.69 -7.03 -6.52
N ALA A 49 -8.24 -7.38 -5.36
CA ALA A 49 -8.42 -8.78 -5.03
C ALA A 49 -9.40 -9.45 -6.00
N LYS A 50 -10.46 -8.73 -6.37
CA LYS A 50 -11.41 -9.27 -7.31
C LYS A 50 -10.79 -9.48 -8.68
N GLU A 51 -9.84 -8.63 -9.04
CA GLU A 51 -9.17 -8.74 -10.32
C GLU A 51 -7.96 -9.66 -10.25
N THR A 52 -7.78 -10.34 -9.15
CA THR A 52 -6.64 -11.22 -8.91
C THR A 52 -5.29 -10.51 -8.95
N GLU A 53 -5.30 -9.20 -8.71
CA GLU A 53 -4.08 -8.44 -8.62
C GLU A 53 -3.61 -8.48 -7.17
N TYR A 54 -3.17 -9.64 -6.73
CA TYR A 54 -2.92 -9.85 -5.31
C TYR A 54 -1.75 -9.05 -4.77
N GLU A 55 -0.76 -8.79 -5.59
CA GLU A 55 0.38 -7.99 -5.14
C GLU A 55 -0.06 -6.55 -4.86
N LYS A 56 -0.93 -6.03 -5.69
CA LYS A 56 -1.42 -4.68 -5.47
C LYS A 56 -2.35 -4.63 -4.28
N ALA A 57 -3.15 -5.68 -4.10
CA ALA A 57 -4.00 -5.76 -2.92
C ALA A 57 -3.16 -5.81 -1.66
N ALA A 58 -2.06 -6.55 -1.68
CA ALA A 58 -1.17 -6.62 -0.53
C ALA A 58 -0.52 -5.28 -0.26
N PHE A 59 -0.16 -4.55 -1.30
CA PHE A 59 0.39 -3.22 -1.12
C PHE A 59 -0.62 -2.32 -0.42
N CYS A 60 -1.87 -2.35 -0.85
CA CYS A 60 -2.91 -1.55 -0.22
C CYS A 60 -3.06 -1.92 1.26
N ARG A 61 -3.04 -3.22 1.55
CA ARG A 61 -3.17 -3.67 2.92
C ARG A 61 -2.03 -3.15 3.78
N ASP A 62 -0.81 -3.18 3.26
CA ASP A 62 0.34 -2.71 4.01
C ASP A 62 0.23 -1.20 4.26
N GLN A 63 -0.23 -0.46 3.28
CA GLN A 63 -0.40 0.97 3.45
C GLN A 63 -1.47 1.27 4.49
N ILE A 64 -2.54 0.50 4.51
CA ILE A 64 -3.58 0.66 5.51
C ILE A 64 -2.99 0.45 6.89
N LYS A 65 -2.18 -0.57 7.07
CA LYS A 65 -1.57 -0.84 8.37
C LYS A 65 -0.68 0.32 8.79
N ASN A 66 0.12 0.83 7.88
CA ASN A 66 0.99 1.95 8.19
C ASN A 66 0.20 3.18 8.60
N LEU A 67 -0.86 3.46 7.88
CA LEU A 67 -1.67 4.63 8.18
C LEU A 67 -2.40 4.49 9.50
N LYS A 68 -2.88 3.29 9.80
CA LYS A 68 -3.52 3.06 11.10
C LYS A 68 -2.52 3.26 12.22
N TRP A 69 -1.31 2.83 12.02
CA TRP A 69 -0.28 3.03 13.02
C TRP A 69 -0.03 4.51 13.26
N LEU A 70 0.01 5.29 12.19
CA LEU A 70 0.18 6.72 12.31
C LEU A 70 -0.95 7.35 13.10
N LEU A 71 -2.18 6.91 12.86
CA LEU A 71 -3.31 7.44 13.60
C LEU A 71 -3.20 7.15 15.08
N LEU A 72 -2.77 5.94 15.42
CA LEU A 72 -2.65 5.57 16.82
C LEU A 72 -1.56 6.35 17.53
N ASN A 73 -0.57 6.80 16.80
CA ASN A 73 0.56 7.49 17.39
C ASN A 73 0.55 9.00 17.18
N SER A 74 -0.52 9.55 16.70
CA SER A 74 -0.58 10.99 16.47
C SER A 74 -1.32 11.76 17.58
#